data_d1030236d8e8abf1b70b46632369cc6c
#
_entry.id   d1030236d8e8abf1b70b46632369cc6c
#
_cell.length_a   1.000
_cell.length_b   1.000
_cell.length_c   1.000
_cell.angle_alpha   90.00
_cell.angle_beta   90.00
_cell.angle_gamma   90.00
#
_symmetry.space_group_name_H-M   'P 1'
#
loop_
_entity.id
_entity.type
_entity.pdbx_description
1 polymer ?
#
loop_
_entity_poly.entity_id
_entity_poly.type
_entity_poly.pdbx_seq_one_letter_code
_entity_poly.pdbx_strand_id
1 'polypeptide(L)' 'MRILFFGKLRDALGDESEVPAEEGETVAELRRRLALLHPSASRDLLNPGVRACVDDTIVAEDFVVAGKNCVEFFPPLSGG' A
#
# COMPACT_ATOMS: atom_id res chain seq x y z
N MET A 1 0.71 -5.99 -10.48
CA MET A 1 -0.24 -5.37 -9.54
C MET A 1 0.01 -3.87 -9.50
N ARG A 2 -1.03 -3.10 -9.64
CA ARG A 2 -0.95 -1.64 -9.65
C ARG A 2 -1.15 -1.10 -8.23
N ILE A 3 -0.25 -0.23 -7.79
CA ILE A 3 -0.31 0.38 -6.46
C ILE A 3 -0.45 1.89 -6.64
N LEU A 4 -1.46 2.48 -5.99
CA LEU A 4 -1.67 3.93 -5.99
C LEU A 4 -1.35 4.49 -4.61
N PHE A 5 -0.69 5.64 -4.58
CA PHE A 5 -0.28 6.29 -3.35
C PHE A 5 -0.95 7.65 -3.21
N PHE A 6 -1.27 8.01 -1.97
CA PHE A 6 -1.90 9.29 -1.65
C PHE A 6 -1.18 9.96 -0.47
N GLY A 7 -1.34 11.26 -0.34
CA GLY A 7 -0.75 12.02 0.76
C GLY A 7 0.76 11.97 0.76
N LYS A 8 1.36 11.76 1.93
CA LYS A 8 2.82 11.72 2.09
C LYS A 8 3.47 10.62 1.27
N LEU A 9 2.78 9.50 1.10
CA LEU A 9 3.30 8.40 0.29
C LEU A 9 3.44 8.83 -1.17
N ARG A 10 2.47 9.55 -1.68
CA ARG A 10 2.51 10.09 -3.02
C ARG A 10 3.69 11.05 -3.20
N ASP A 11 3.92 11.90 -2.19
CA ASP A 11 5.03 12.85 -2.23
C ASP A 11 6.38 12.13 -2.29
N ALA A 12 6.50 11.00 -1.61
CA ALA A 12 7.74 10.24 -1.55
C ALA A 12 7.92 9.28 -2.72
N LEU A 13 6.84 8.66 -3.19
CA LEU A 13 6.90 7.53 -4.13
C LEU A 13 6.28 7.82 -5.50
N GLY A 14 5.62 8.96 -5.68
CA GLY A 14 4.88 9.27 -6.88
C GLY A 14 3.45 8.75 -6.82
N ASP A 15 2.69 8.98 -7.88
CA ASP A 15 1.26 8.66 -7.91
C ASP A 15 1.00 7.15 -7.87
N GLU A 16 1.81 6.38 -8.57
CA GLU A 16 1.59 4.95 -8.67
C GLU A 16 2.87 4.17 -8.93
N SER A 17 2.78 2.88 -8.71
CA SER A 17 3.87 1.95 -8.96
C SER A 17 3.29 0.63 -9.49
N GLU A 18 4.08 -0.08 -10.26
CA GLU A 18 3.75 -1.42 -10.70
C GLU A 18 4.71 -2.39 -10.03
N VAL A 19 4.18 -3.42 -9.39
CA VAL A 19 5.03 -4.45 -8.77
C VAL A 19 4.51 -5.84 -9.16
N PRO A 20 5.40 -6.83 -9.25
CA PRO A 20 4.96 -8.20 -9.50
C PRO A 20 4.07 -8.68 -8.37
N ALA A 21 3.01 -9.40 -8.71
CA ALA A 21 2.17 -10.03 -7.70
C ALA A 21 2.86 -11.29 -7.19
N GLU A 22 2.76 -11.53 -5.88
CA GLU A 22 3.24 -12.75 -5.25
C GLU A 22 2.05 -13.56 -4.77
N GLU A 23 2.02 -14.84 -5.09
CA GLU A 23 0.90 -15.70 -4.76
C GLU A 23 0.69 -15.76 -3.25
N GLY A 24 -0.56 -15.54 -2.83
CA GLY A 24 -0.93 -15.62 -1.42
C GLY A 24 -0.48 -14.44 -0.57
N GLU A 25 0.03 -13.39 -1.18
CA GLU A 25 0.51 -12.22 -0.43
C GLU A 25 -0.64 -11.42 0.19
N THR A 26 -0.52 -11.15 1.49
CA THR A 26 -1.49 -10.28 2.18
C THR A 26 -1.11 -8.81 2.03
N VAL A 27 -2.06 -7.92 2.38
CA VAL A 27 -1.79 -6.48 2.42
C VAL A 27 -0.61 -6.19 3.35
N ALA A 28 -0.57 -6.82 4.52
CA ALA A 28 0.53 -6.61 5.47
C ALA A 28 1.88 -7.00 4.85
N GLU A 29 1.93 -8.11 4.14
CA GLU A 29 3.15 -8.56 3.48
C GLU A 29 3.55 -7.63 2.34
N LEU A 30 2.55 -7.16 1.58
CA LEU A 30 2.78 -6.18 0.51
C LEU A 30 3.39 -4.89 1.06
N ARG A 31 2.86 -4.37 2.19
CA ARG A 31 3.41 -3.19 2.84
C ARG A 31 4.87 -3.39 3.18
N ARG A 32 5.21 -4.52 3.78
CA ARG A 32 6.59 -4.82 4.17
C ARG A 32 7.50 -4.90 2.95
N ARG A 33 7.02 -5.51 1.89
CA ARG A 33 7.79 -5.59 0.64
C ARG A 33 8.04 -4.20 0.05
N LEU A 34 7.00 -3.36 0.00
CA LEU A 34 7.14 -1.99 -0.48
C LEU A 34 8.09 -1.17 0.40
N ALA A 35 8.03 -1.37 1.71
CA ALA A 35 8.92 -0.67 2.64
C ALA A 35 10.39 -1.05 2.42
N LEU A 36 10.66 -2.30 2.07
CA LEU A 36 12.01 -2.74 1.73
C LEU A 36 12.49 -2.15 0.41
N LEU A 37 11.59 -2.03 -0.56
CA LEU A 37 11.91 -1.42 -1.85
C LEU A 37 12.11 0.09 -1.76
N HIS A 38 11.45 0.72 -0.81
CA HIS A 38 11.45 2.18 -0.64
C HIS A 38 11.77 2.55 0.81
N PRO A 39 13.03 2.39 1.25
CA PRO A 39 13.39 2.64 2.65
C PRO A 39 13.04 4.03 3.16
N SER A 40 13.11 5.04 2.31
CA SER A 40 12.80 6.42 2.70
C SER A 40 11.33 6.61 3.06
N ALA A 41 10.45 5.73 2.58
CA ALA A 41 9.02 5.80 2.86
C ALA A 41 8.56 4.69 3.81
N SER A 42 9.47 3.89 4.37
CA SER A 42 9.10 2.71 5.15
C SER A 42 8.25 3.04 6.37
N ARG A 43 8.57 4.14 7.06
CA ARG A 43 7.80 4.57 8.23
C ARG A 43 6.34 4.82 7.87
N ASP A 44 6.11 5.54 6.77
CA ASP A 44 4.75 5.87 6.34
C ASP A 44 4.02 4.62 5.81
N LEU A 45 4.72 3.77 5.06
CA LEU A 45 4.12 2.53 4.55
C LEU A 45 3.69 1.60 5.67
N LEU A 46 4.46 1.54 6.76
CA LEU A 46 4.19 0.65 7.89
C LEU A 46 3.31 1.29 8.96
N ASN A 47 2.95 2.55 8.80
CA ASN A 47 2.08 3.24 9.75
C ASN A 47 0.69 2.59 9.73
N PRO A 48 0.19 2.08 10.89
CA PRO A 48 -1.13 1.43 10.94
C PRO A 48 -2.28 2.37 10.61
N GLY A 49 -2.07 3.69 10.69
CA GLY A 49 -3.05 4.68 10.28
C GLY A 49 -3.22 4.78 8.76
N VAL A 50 -2.23 4.31 8.01
CA VAL A 50 -2.33 4.24 6.54
C VAL A 50 -3.17 3.03 6.17
N ARG A 51 -4.31 3.27 5.55
CA ARG A 51 -5.27 2.22 5.19
C ARG A 51 -5.07 1.74 3.77
N ALA A 52 -5.38 0.47 3.55
CA ALA A 52 -5.36 -0.13 2.23
C ALA A 52 -6.77 -0.27 1.68
N CYS A 53 -6.91 0.05 0.40
CA CYS A 53 -8.15 -0.12 -0.34
C CYS A 53 -7.82 -0.98 -1.56
N VAL A 54 -8.62 -2.00 -1.79
CA VAL A 54 -8.43 -2.89 -2.95
C VAL A 54 -9.68 -2.82 -3.80
N ASP A 55 -9.51 -2.38 -5.05
CA ASP A 55 -10.61 -2.22 -6.00
C ASP A 55 -11.79 -1.49 -5.37
N ASP A 56 -11.51 -0.32 -4.78
CA ASP A 56 -12.46 0.60 -4.16
C ASP A 56 -13.09 0.12 -2.86
N THR A 57 -12.54 -0.92 -2.24
CA THR A 57 -13.04 -1.43 -0.96
C THR A 57 -11.93 -1.42 0.07
N ILE A 58 -12.18 -0.78 1.23
CA ILE A 58 -11.21 -0.80 2.34
C ILE A 58 -11.13 -2.22 2.88
N VAL A 59 -9.91 -2.72 3.02
CA VAL A 59 -9.67 -4.11 3.42
C VAL A 59 -8.76 -4.18 4.63
N ALA A 60 -8.84 -5.30 5.34
CA ALA A 60 -7.96 -5.57 6.47
C ALA A 60 -6.58 -6.03 6.01
N GLU A 61 -5.62 -6.06 6.93
CA GLU A 61 -4.24 -6.40 6.62
C GLU A 61 -4.04 -7.85 6.19
N ASP A 62 -4.96 -8.73 6.56
CA ASP A 62 -4.91 -10.13 6.17
C ASP A 62 -5.58 -10.43 4.82
N PHE A 63 -6.09 -9.41 4.16
CA PHE A 63 -6.67 -9.58 2.82
C PHE A 63 -5.59 -10.02 1.85
N VAL A 64 -5.85 -11.07 1.09
CA VAL A 64 -4.92 -11.60 0.08
C VAL A 64 -5.11 -10.84 -1.23
N VAL A 65 -4.06 -10.21 -1.71
CA VAL A 65 -4.10 -9.45 -2.96
C VAL A 65 -3.70 -10.34 -4.14
N ALA A 66 -4.16 -9.97 -5.32
CA ALA A 66 -3.88 -10.72 -6.55
C ALA A 66 -3.36 -9.76 -7.63
N GLY A 67 -2.74 -10.32 -8.66
CA GLY A 67 -2.13 -9.53 -9.72
C GLY A 67 -3.08 -8.59 -10.44
N LYS A 68 -4.36 -8.92 -10.49
CA LYS A 68 -5.39 -8.12 -11.14
C LYS A 68 -5.89 -6.96 -10.27
N ASN A 69 -5.54 -6.95 -8.98
CA ASN A 69 -6.04 -5.92 -8.08
C ASN A 69 -5.32 -4.60 -8.28
N CYS A 70 -6.04 -3.51 -8.00
CA CYS A 70 -5.48 -2.19 -7.83
C CYS A 70 -5.51 -1.89 -6.34
N VAL A 71 -4.34 -1.69 -5.73
CA VAL A 71 -4.21 -1.44 -4.29
C VAL A 71 -3.91 0.04 -4.08
N GLU A 72 -4.67 0.68 -3.20
CA GLU A 72 -4.50 2.10 -2.88
C GLU A 72 -4.15 2.24 -1.41
N PHE A 73 -3.12 3.02 -1.11
CA PHE A 73 -2.74 3.32 0.26
C PHE A 73 -3.10 4.76 0.58
N PHE A 74 -3.96 4.96 1.56
CA PHE A 74 -4.47 6.26 1.97
C PHE A 74 -3.84 6.71 3.30
N PRO A 75 -3.55 8.01 3.43
CA PRO A 75 -3.01 8.53 4.68
C PRO A 75 -4.02 8.44 5.81
N PRO A 76 -3.56 8.57 7.08
CA PRO A 76 -4.48 8.64 8.21
C PRO A 76 -5.44 9.79 8.05
N LEU A 77 -6.69 9.57 8.45
CA LEU A 77 -7.71 10.62 8.47
C LEU A 77 -7.41 11.64 9.57
N SER A 78 -8.00 12.83 9.44
CA SER A 78 -7.90 13.91 10.41
C SER A 78 -6.48 14.43 10.65
N GLY A 79 -5.57 14.16 9.74
CA GLY A 79 -4.21 14.67 9.83
C GLY A 79 -3.46 14.29 11.08
N GLY A 80 -4.02 13.32 11.79
CA GLY A 80 -3.43 12.92 13.06
C GLY A 80 -2.80 11.56 12.98
#